data_691f166465db1ca4675d626214556a18
#
_entry.id   691f166465db1ca4675d626214556a18
#
_cell.length_a   1.000
_cell.length_b   1.000
_cell.length_c   1.000
_cell.angle_alpha   90.00
_cell.angle_beta   90.00
_cell.angle_gamma   90.00
#
_symmetry.space_group_name_H-M   'P 1'
#
loop_
_entity.id
_entity.type
_entity.pdbx_description
1 polymer ?
#
loop_
_entity_poly.entity_id
_entity_poly.type
_entity_poly.pdbx_seq_one_letter_code
_entity_poly.pdbx_strand_id
1 'polypeptide(L)'
;MTQSTSQTTNDISSDNNSSSDVAGSPAAQSSTRSEPDRDAAFASRLERAHRLVKDNQLEGLVFGSGVELEYFIGTPLFSHERLTALVITRDGAVLVAPAVERGEIEDSYVSRSEVTVNYWVDGQDPHDLVIKVLTSSSPNNDEREIPSGTVGVGSTMTADHLLPLQDRGYRWILAGPVLRELLMRKDAYEIEQLTAAGQAIDRVHAAVPGLLRDGRTERDVARDIERLILKEHQAVDFIIVGSGPNGANPHHDYSDRIISAGDVVVVDIGGTLNGYHSDCTRTYVVGEPTKKQQEIYDVLHQAQKEAVSAAKPGVSAAQIDAIARNVITEAGYGDNFIHRTGHGIGLSTHEEPFIVAGNELVLEPGMAFSVEPGIYLEGEWGARIEDILIITDDGATSVNNQTHDLVRTEK
;
A
#
# COMPACT_ATOMS: atom_id res chain seq x y z
N MET A 1 -30.47 -41.98 49.48
CA MET A 1 -31.77 -42.45 48.92
C MET A 1 -31.59 -42.29 47.39
N THR A 2 -31.03 -43.32 46.73
CA THR A 2 -31.77 -44.45 46.08
C THR A 2 -32.81 -43.90 45.06
N GLN A 3 -32.80 -44.10 43.81
CA GLN A 3 -32.63 -45.19 42.84
C GLN A 3 -32.85 -44.54 41.45
N SER A 4 -32.18 -44.83 40.42
CA SER A 4 -31.98 -46.03 39.61
C SER A 4 -32.87 -46.08 38.33
N THR A 5 -32.14 -46.23 37.19
CA THR A 5 -32.47 -46.97 35.95
C THR A 5 -33.61 -46.48 35.06
N SER A 6 -33.49 -46.41 33.74
CA SER A 6 -33.18 -47.53 32.83
C SER A 6 -32.92 -47.07 31.40
N GLN A 7 -32.08 -47.83 30.71
CA GLN A 7 -31.81 -47.87 29.28
C GLN A 7 -33.05 -48.29 28.46
N THR A 8 -33.17 -47.79 27.26
CA THR A 8 -33.67 -48.59 26.12
C THR A 8 -33.00 -48.16 24.82
N THR A 9 -32.26 -49.09 24.28
CA THR A 9 -31.74 -49.16 22.90
C THR A 9 -32.86 -49.36 21.90
N ASN A 10 -32.78 -48.74 20.75
CA ASN A 10 -33.27 -49.34 19.50
C ASN A 10 -32.44 -48.84 18.31
N ASP A 11 -31.72 -49.80 17.73
CA ASP A 11 -31.22 -49.79 16.37
C ASP A 11 -32.36 -49.75 15.36
N ILE A 12 -32.21 -48.96 14.31
CA ILE A 12 -32.64 -49.32 12.95
C ILE A 12 -31.72 -48.61 11.93
N SER A 13 -31.19 -49.44 11.09
CA SER A 13 -30.27 -49.25 9.99
C SER A 13 -30.89 -48.57 8.77
N SER A 14 -29.98 -48.11 7.96
CA SER A 14 -29.86 -48.13 6.49
C SER A 14 -30.16 -46.88 5.68
N ASP A 15 -29.08 -46.50 4.99
CA ASP A 15 -28.99 -46.06 3.60
C ASP A 15 -29.73 -44.77 3.16
N ASN A 16 -28.94 -43.69 2.92
CA ASN A 16 -28.79 -43.27 1.53
C ASN A 16 -27.64 -42.28 1.33
N ASN A 17 -26.75 -42.69 0.48
CA ASN A 17 -25.67 -41.98 -0.12
C ASN A 17 -26.23 -40.89 -1.05
N SER A 18 -25.92 -39.62 -0.79
CA SER A 18 -25.92 -38.57 -1.82
C SER A 18 -24.72 -37.67 -1.61
N SER A 19 -23.66 -38.01 -2.31
CA SER A 19 -22.52 -37.18 -2.54
C SER A 19 -22.96 -35.88 -3.26
N SER A 20 -22.99 -34.76 -2.54
CA SER A 20 -22.96 -33.44 -3.16
C SER A 20 -21.50 -33.01 -3.26
N ASP A 21 -20.99 -33.08 -4.47
CA ASP A 21 -19.73 -32.44 -4.86
C ASP A 21 -19.77 -30.94 -4.48
N VAL A 22 -19.08 -30.60 -3.42
CA VAL A 22 -18.70 -29.22 -3.16
C VAL A 22 -17.54 -28.92 -4.11
N ALA A 23 -17.86 -28.31 -5.25
CA ALA A 23 -16.87 -27.76 -6.15
C ALA A 23 -15.96 -26.83 -5.35
N GLY A 24 -14.69 -27.20 -5.21
CA GLY A 24 -13.67 -26.36 -4.62
C GLY A 24 -13.59 -25.04 -5.39
N SER A 25 -13.70 -23.92 -4.68
CA SER A 25 -13.37 -22.60 -5.20
C SER A 25 -11.98 -22.66 -5.84
N PRO A 26 -11.79 -22.10 -7.03
CA PRO A 26 -10.46 -21.95 -7.57
C PRO A 26 -9.68 -21.00 -6.64
N ALA A 27 -8.68 -21.53 -5.95
CA ALA A 27 -7.69 -20.72 -5.28
C ALA A 27 -7.15 -19.73 -6.31
N ALA A 28 -7.08 -18.44 -5.95
CA ALA A 28 -6.48 -17.41 -6.76
C ALA A 28 -5.13 -17.93 -7.25
N GLN A 29 -4.99 -18.10 -8.56
CA GLN A 29 -3.69 -18.40 -9.16
C GLN A 29 -2.85 -17.14 -9.03
N SER A 30 -2.06 -17.05 -7.95
CA SER A 30 -1.01 -16.06 -7.86
C SER A 30 -0.02 -16.36 -8.97
N SER A 31 0.07 -15.47 -9.96
CA SER A 31 1.18 -15.44 -10.92
C SER A 31 2.41 -14.91 -10.18
N THR A 32 2.90 -15.67 -9.22
CA THR A 32 4.12 -15.31 -8.51
C THR A 32 5.31 -15.76 -9.34
N ARG A 33 6.19 -14.82 -9.66
CA ARG A 33 7.57 -15.16 -10.02
C ARG A 33 8.09 -16.17 -9.01
N SER A 34 8.99 -17.03 -9.48
CA SER A 34 9.60 -18.03 -8.62
C SER A 34 10.31 -17.38 -7.42
N GLU A 35 10.39 -18.06 -6.27
CA GLU A 35 11.16 -17.57 -5.11
C GLU A 35 12.55 -17.03 -5.50
N PRO A 36 13.32 -17.66 -6.41
CA PRO A 36 14.59 -17.14 -6.89
C PRO A 36 14.52 -15.73 -7.51
N ASP A 37 13.45 -15.40 -8.23
CA ASP A 37 13.29 -14.06 -8.83
C ASP A 37 13.04 -12.99 -7.75
N ARG A 38 12.25 -13.32 -6.73
CA ARG A 38 12.01 -12.46 -5.56
C ARG A 38 13.30 -12.24 -4.77
N ASP A 39 14.03 -13.30 -4.47
CA ASP A 39 15.28 -13.23 -3.71
C ASP A 39 16.35 -12.41 -4.47
N ALA A 40 16.40 -12.51 -5.80
CA ALA A 40 17.26 -11.68 -6.64
C ALA A 40 16.92 -10.18 -6.58
N ALA A 41 15.63 -9.83 -6.48
CA ALA A 41 15.19 -8.43 -6.31
C ALA A 41 15.70 -7.87 -4.97
N PHE A 42 15.52 -8.61 -3.86
CA PHE A 42 16.00 -8.17 -2.54
C PHE A 42 17.54 -8.06 -2.49
N ALA A 43 18.28 -9.00 -3.06
CA ALA A 43 19.73 -8.92 -3.19
C ALA A 43 20.16 -7.65 -3.94
N SER A 44 19.53 -7.35 -5.07
CA SER A 44 19.80 -6.15 -5.86
C SER A 44 19.53 -4.86 -5.08
N ARG A 45 18.42 -4.82 -4.29
CA ARG A 45 18.09 -3.66 -3.45
C ARG A 45 19.13 -3.41 -2.37
N LEU A 46 19.59 -4.47 -1.68
CA LEU A 46 20.66 -4.40 -0.69
C LEU A 46 21.96 -3.88 -1.32
N GLU A 47 22.34 -4.41 -2.48
CA GLU A 47 23.54 -3.97 -3.20
C GLU A 47 23.48 -2.48 -3.62
N ARG A 48 22.30 -2.03 -4.07
CA ARG A 48 22.08 -0.61 -4.38
C ARG A 48 22.17 0.25 -3.12
N ALA A 49 21.61 -0.20 -1.98
CA ALA A 49 21.70 0.51 -0.71
C ALA A 49 23.15 0.62 -0.22
N HIS A 50 23.97 -0.44 -0.35
CA HIS A 50 25.42 -0.38 -0.07
C HIS A 50 26.13 0.68 -0.89
N ARG A 51 25.80 0.81 -2.18
CA ARG A 51 26.34 1.87 -3.03
C ARG A 51 25.94 3.25 -2.53
N LEU A 52 24.65 3.45 -2.16
CA LEU A 52 24.16 4.71 -1.62
C LEU A 52 24.85 5.12 -0.31
N VAL A 53 25.15 4.17 0.58
CA VAL A 53 25.96 4.41 1.79
C VAL A 53 27.32 4.98 1.42
N LYS A 54 28.01 4.40 0.43
CA LYS A 54 29.34 4.85 -0.03
C LYS A 54 29.27 6.22 -0.70
N ASP A 55 28.35 6.40 -1.63
CA ASP A 55 28.22 7.60 -2.45
C ASP A 55 27.82 8.83 -1.62
N ASN A 56 27.02 8.63 -0.58
CA ASN A 56 26.59 9.69 0.36
C ASN A 56 27.51 9.83 1.58
N GLN A 57 28.62 9.10 1.64
CA GLN A 57 29.61 9.13 2.74
C GLN A 57 28.96 8.90 4.12
N LEU A 58 27.96 8.00 4.17
CA LEU A 58 27.32 7.58 5.42
C LEU A 58 28.13 6.46 6.09
N GLU A 59 28.02 6.38 7.41
CA GLU A 59 28.50 5.22 8.17
C GLU A 59 27.58 4.02 7.98
N GLY A 60 26.29 4.27 7.77
CA GLY A 60 25.29 3.25 7.45
C GLY A 60 23.89 3.79 7.30
N LEU A 61 22.98 2.88 6.97
CA LEU A 61 21.53 3.06 6.99
C LEU A 61 20.95 2.11 8.04
N VAL A 62 20.00 2.57 8.83
CA VAL A 62 19.36 1.77 9.89
C VAL A 62 17.85 1.85 9.73
N PHE A 63 17.22 0.69 9.54
CA PHE A 63 15.78 0.55 9.34
C PHE A 63 15.16 -0.26 10.47
N GLY A 64 14.18 0.31 11.17
CA GLY A 64 13.34 -0.40 12.12
C GLY A 64 12.29 -1.27 11.42
N SER A 65 11.48 -1.97 12.22
CA SER A 65 10.31 -2.70 11.71
C SER A 65 9.40 -1.82 10.86
N GLY A 66 8.86 -2.38 9.79
CA GLY A 66 7.95 -1.67 8.88
C GLY A 66 8.37 -1.76 7.41
N VAL A 67 7.82 -0.87 6.60
CA VAL A 67 7.90 -0.94 5.12
C VAL A 67 9.32 -0.85 4.55
N GLU A 68 10.21 -0.06 5.16
CA GLU A 68 11.59 0.04 4.69
C GLU A 68 12.35 -1.26 4.97
N LEU A 69 12.09 -1.92 6.11
CA LEU A 69 12.64 -3.25 6.41
C LEU A 69 12.10 -4.29 5.42
N GLU A 70 10.78 -4.30 5.21
CA GLU A 70 10.12 -5.19 4.25
C GLU A 70 10.66 -5.03 2.83
N TYR A 71 10.96 -3.81 2.41
CA TYR A 71 11.56 -3.52 1.11
C TYR A 71 12.87 -4.28 0.87
N PHE A 72 13.71 -4.40 1.90
CA PHE A 72 15.02 -5.04 1.79
C PHE A 72 15.02 -6.53 2.07
N ILE A 73 14.15 -7.02 2.96
CA ILE A 73 14.19 -8.41 3.42
C ILE A 73 12.89 -9.19 3.25
N GLY A 74 11.84 -8.56 2.69
CA GLY A 74 10.57 -9.21 2.35
C GLY A 74 9.65 -9.50 3.53
N THR A 75 9.94 -8.97 4.71
CA THR A 75 9.08 -9.04 5.90
C THR A 75 9.27 -7.79 6.76
N PRO A 76 8.19 -7.21 7.32
CA PRO A 76 8.27 -6.03 8.18
C PRO A 76 8.78 -6.35 9.60
N LEU A 77 8.80 -7.60 10.06
CA LEU A 77 9.26 -8.09 11.38
C LEU A 77 8.78 -7.23 12.55
N PHE A 78 7.50 -7.25 12.84
CA PHE A 78 6.95 -6.51 13.97
C PHE A 78 7.21 -7.21 15.30
N SER A 79 8.04 -6.61 16.15
CA SER A 79 8.48 -7.16 17.45
C SER A 79 7.96 -6.37 18.66
N HIS A 80 6.79 -5.73 18.53
CA HIS A 80 6.20 -4.85 19.55
C HIS A 80 7.19 -3.75 20.02
N GLU A 81 7.53 -3.72 21.31
CA GLU A 81 8.47 -2.75 21.89
C GLU A 81 9.95 -3.13 21.73
N ARG A 82 10.24 -4.33 21.19
CA ARG A 82 11.62 -4.80 21.03
C ARG A 82 12.23 -4.29 19.73
N LEU A 83 13.47 -3.79 19.81
CA LEU A 83 14.17 -3.33 18.62
C LEU A 83 14.49 -4.48 17.66
N THR A 84 13.94 -4.39 16.46
CA THR A 84 14.44 -5.06 15.26
C THR A 84 15.00 -3.99 14.34
N ALA A 85 16.25 -4.14 13.89
CA ALA A 85 16.89 -3.14 13.05
C ALA A 85 17.79 -3.79 11.98
N LEU A 86 17.54 -3.49 10.72
CA LEU A 86 18.46 -3.78 9.63
C LEU A 86 19.48 -2.66 9.52
N VAL A 87 20.75 -3.00 9.68
CA VAL A 87 21.87 -2.07 9.56
C VAL A 87 22.61 -2.39 8.26
N ILE A 88 22.56 -1.47 7.30
CA ILE A 88 23.27 -1.57 6.02
C ILE A 88 24.47 -0.64 6.07
N THR A 89 25.66 -1.20 5.95
CA THR A 89 26.91 -0.46 5.95
C THR A 89 27.57 -0.53 4.56
N ARG A 90 28.75 0.03 4.41
CA ARG A 90 29.53 -0.11 3.18
C ARG A 90 30.04 -1.52 2.90
N ASP A 91 30.08 -2.38 3.93
CA ASP A 91 30.73 -3.71 3.86
C ASP A 91 29.73 -4.87 3.88
N GLY A 92 28.48 -4.62 4.30
CA GLY A 92 27.46 -5.65 4.38
C GLY A 92 26.21 -5.20 5.11
N ALA A 93 25.27 -6.11 5.27
CA ALA A 93 24.02 -5.91 6.00
C ALA A 93 23.92 -6.84 7.21
N VAL A 94 23.49 -6.29 8.34
CA VAL A 94 23.29 -7.03 9.59
C VAL A 94 21.90 -6.75 10.14
N LEU A 95 21.14 -7.79 10.41
CA LEU A 95 19.87 -7.71 11.10
C LEU A 95 20.10 -7.90 12.59
N VAL A 96 19.86 -6.88 13.40
CA VAL A 96 19.81 -6.96 14.86
C VAL A 96 18.37 -7.24 15.26
N ALA A 97 18.09 -8.40 15.85
CA ALA A 97 16.73 -8.83 16.13
C ALA A 97 16.60 -9.57 17.46
N PRO A 98 15.45 -9.47 18.15
CA PRO A 98 15.22 -10.25 19.36
C PRO A 98 15.15 -11.75 19.02
N ALA A 99 15.70 -12.59 19.89
CA ALA A 99 15.76 -14.03 19.67
C ALA A 99 14.39 -14.71 19.57
N VAL A 100 13.33 -14.05 20.05
CA VAL A 100 11.95 -14.54 19.96
C VAL A 100 11.44 -14.53 18.51
N GLU A 101 12.00 -13.71 17.62
CA GLU A 101 11.62 -13.63 16.21
C GLU A 101 12.43 -14.60 15.31
N ARG A 102 13.25 -15.46 15.90
CA ARG A 102 14.12 -16.38 15.15
C ARG A 102 13.35 -17.23 14.14
N GLY A 103 12.18 -17.74 14.51
CA GLY A 103 11.39 -18.60 13.61
C GLY A 103 10.96 -17.87 12.34
N GLU A 104 10.43 -16.65 12.46
CA GLU A 104 10.01 -15.83 11.33
C GLU A 104 11.21 -15.45 10.44
N ILE A 105 12.36 -15.12 11.08
CA ILE A 105 13.58 -14.76 10.34
C ILE A 105 14.12 -15.97 9.57
N GLU A 106 14.12 -17.17 10.16
CA GLU A 106 14.58 -18.40 9.51
C GLU A 106 13.67 -18.82 8.34
N ASP A 107 12.37 -18.48 8.38
CA ASP A 107 11.41 -18.71 7.29
C ASP A 107 11.45 -17.63 6.20
N SER A 108 12.14 -16.49 6.44
CA SER A 108 12.20 -15.35 5.53
C SER A 108 13.36 -15.46 4.50
N TYR A 109 13.44 -14.45 3.59
CA TYR A 109 14.57 -14.27 2.68
C TYR A 109 15.93 -14.19 3.42
N VAL A 110 15.94 -13.64 4.64
CA VAL A 110 17.19 -13.44 5.41
C VAL A 110 18.00 -14.73 5.54
N SER A 111 17.34 -15.87 5.77
CA SER A 111 18.01 -17.16 5.93
C SER A 111 18.74 -17.68 4.67
N ARG A 112 18.39 -17.13 3.50
CA ARG A 112 18.96 -17.48 2.19
C ARG A 112 19.84 -16.37 1.60
N SER A 113 20.02 -15.28 2.35
CA SER A 113 20.75 -14.08 1.92
C SER A 113 22.14 -13.98 2.57
N GLU A 114 22.89 -12.96 2.19
CA GLU A 114 24.16 -12.60 2.84
C GLU A 114 23.96 -11.71 4.09
N VAL A 115 22.73 -11.47 4.52
CA VAL A 115 22.42 -10.69 5.73
C VAL A 115 22.81 -11.51 6.96
N THR A 116 23.75 -10.99 7.74
CA THR A 116 24.11 -11.61 9.02
C THR A 116 23.07 -11.26 10.09
N VAL A 117 22.70 -12.21 10.96
CA VAL A 117 21.76 -11.96 12.04
C VAL A 117 22.44 -11.95 13.39
N ASN A 118 22.31 -10.82 14.12
CA ASN A 118 22.75 -10.67 15.51
C ASN A 118 21.53 -10.73 16.43
N TYR A 119 21.28 -11.90 17.02
CA TYR A 119 20.20 -12.08 17.97
C TYR A 119 20.55 -11.52 19.36
N TRP A 120 19.56 -10.93 20.02
CA TRP A 120 19.63 -10.46 21.39
C TRP A 120 18.48 -11.02 22.22
N VAL A 121 18.65 -11.05 23.55
CA VAL A 121 17.66 -11.53 24.53
C VAL A 121 17.37 -10.46 25.56
N ASP A 122 16.21 -10.54 26.21
CA ASP A 122 15.82 -9.60 27.26
C ASP A 122 16.94 -9.45 28.33
N GLY A 123 17.26 -8.21 28.67
CA GLY A 123 18.39 -7.85 29.56
C GLY A 123 19.67 -7.45 28.80
N GLN A 124 19.76 -7.65 27.49
CA GLN A 124 20.80 -7.07 26.65
C GLN A 124 20.36 -5.73 26.07
N ASP A 125 21.30 -4.85 25.76
CA ASP A 125 21.02 -3.59 25.09
C ASP A 125 21.15 -3.76 23.56
N PRO A 126 20.04 -3.76 22.79
CA PRO A 126 20.09 -3.92 21.36
C PRO A 126 20.64 -2.69 20.63
N HIS A 127 20.53 -1.50 21.22
CA HIS A 127 21.07 -0.27 20.63
C HIS A 127 22.60 -0.31 20.59
N ASP A 128 23.24 -0.87 21.61
CA ASP A 128 24.70 -1.10 21.60
C ASP A 128 25.12 -2.07 20.50
N LEU A 129 24.28 -3.06 20.15
CA LEU A 129 24.57 -3.97 19.03
C LEU A 129 24.50 -3.23 17.68
N VAL A 130 23.53 -2.36 17.50
CA VAL A 130 23.44 -1.51 16.29
C VAL A 130 24.68 -0.63 16.16
N ILE A 131 25.10 0.03 17.24
CA ILE A 131 26.31 0.88 17.23
C ILE A 131 27.57 0.07 16.96
N LYS A 132 27.71 -1.13 17.53
CA LYS A 132 28.85 -2.02 17.23
C LYS A 132 28.93 -2.40 15.76
N VAL A 133 27.79 -2.67 15.10
CA VAL A 133 27.77 -2.95 13.66
C VAL A 133 28.27 -1.75 12.86
N LEU A 134 27.74 -0.55 13.16
CA LEU A 134 28.16 0.69 12.49
C LEU A 134 29.65 0.97 12.70
N THR A 135 30.15 0.84 13.96
CA THR A 135 31.54 1.12 14.31
C THR A 135 32.50 0.13 13.66
N SER A 136 32.15 -1.17 13.61
CA SER A 136 33.04 -2.20 13.04
C SER A 136 33.27 -2.03 11.53
N SER A 137 32.37 -1.36 10.85
CA SER A 137 32.46 -1.07 9.40
C SER A 137 33.03 0.33 9.10
N SER A 138 33.33 1.11 10.13
CA SER A 138 33.92 2.44 9.94
C SER A 138 35.42 2.35 9.65
N PRO A 139 35.95 3.08 8.62
CA PRO A 139 37.36 3.05 8.30
C PRO A 139 38.27 3.70 9.37
N ASN A 140 37.70 4.45 10.33
CA ASN A 140 38.40 5.15 11.40
C ASN A 140 38.16 4.48 12.75
N ASN A 141 38.07 3.15 12.80
CA ASN A 141 37.69 2.39 13.97
C ASN A 141 38.79 2.41 15.07
N ASP A 142 38.76 3.42 15.95
CA ASP A 142 39.39 3.36 17.27
C ASP A 142 38.28 3.14 18.32
N GLU A 143 38.21 1.96 18.90
CA GLU A 143 37.20 1.57 19.91
C GLU A 143 37.17 2.50 21.15
N ARG A 144 38.08 3.44 21.23
CA ARG A 144 38.23 4.38 22.36
C ARG A 144 37.63 5.75 22.08
N GLU A 145 37.23 6.05 20.84
CA GLU A 145 36.63 7.34 20.47
C GLU A 145 35.10 7.23 20.45
N ILE A 146 34.42 8.34 20.77
CA ILE A 146 32.99 8.46 20.59
C ILE A 146 32.71 8.31 19.09
N PRO A 147 31.80 7.41 18.68
CA PRO A 147 31.48 7.24 17.27
C PRO A 147 31.12 8.59 16.62
N SER A 148 31.66 8.83 15.44
CA SER A 148 31.41 10.03 14.68
C SER A 148 31.03 9.71 13.25
N GLY A 149 30.38 10.65 12.56
CA GLY A 149 29.88 10.48 11.22
C GLY A 149 28.36 10.58 11.15
N THR A 150 27.81 10.31 9.97
CA THR A 150 26.37 10.46 9.70
C THR A 150 25.76 9.10 9.38
N VAL A 151 24.63 8.80 10.01
CA VAL A 151 23.82 7.58 9.80
C VAL A 151 22.45 8.00 9.28
N GLY A 152 21.97 7.32 8.23
CA GLY A 152 20.61 7.46 7.75
C GLY A 152 19.68 6.53 8.53
N VAL A 153 18.55 7.04 9.02
CA VAL A 153 17.55 6.26 9.73
C VAL A 153 16.24 6.23 8.94
N GLY A 154 15.58 5.07 8.91
CA GLY A 154 14.26 4.90 8.31
C GLY A 154 13.19 5.73 9.01
N SER A 155 12.17 6.11 8.25
CA SER A 155 11.06 6.94 8.74
C SER A 155 10.15 6.18 9.72
N THR A 156 10.15 4.87 9.69
CA THR A 156 9.35 3.99 10.56
C THR A 156 10.03 3.70 11.92
N MET A 157 11.30 4.12 12.09
CA MET A 157 11.99 3.98 13.37
C MET A 157 11.27 4.78 14.48
N THR A 158 10.81 4.10 15.52
CA THR A 158 10.11 4.76 16.62
C THR A 158 11.03 5.63 17.44
N ALA A 159 10.48 6.67 18.09
CA ALA A 159 11.25 7.55 18.96
C ALA A 159 11.90 6.80 20.14
N ASP A 160 11.25 5.75 20.64
CA ASP A 160 11.75 4.91 21.73
C ASP A 160 13.06 4.21 21.39
N HIS A 161 13.31 3.97 20.10
CA HIS A 161 14.57 3.40 19.62
C HIS A 161 15.53 4.45 19.06
N LEU A 162 15.01 5.48 18.39
CA LEU A 162 15.87 6.51 17.79
C LEU A 162 16.59 7.35 18.87
N LEU A 163 15.90 7.78 19.94
CA LEU A 163 16.52 8.62 20.98
C LEU A 163 17.68 7.91 21.68
N PRO A 164 17.57 6.65 22.14
CA PRO A 164 18.72 5.92 22.69
C PRO A 164 19.87 5.75 21.69
N LEU A 165 19.59 5.60 20.39
CA LEU A 165 20.63 5.54 19.36
C LEU A 165 21.34 6.89 19.19
N GLN A 166 20.62 8.01 19.22
CA GLN A 166 21.19 9.35 19.12
C GLN A 166 22.16 9.68 20.24
N ASP A 167 21.88 9.22 21.46
CA ASP A 167 22.74 9.43 22.64
C ASP A 167 24.11 8.75 22.52
N ARG A 168 24.32 7.88 21.51
CA ARG A 168 25.55 7.10 21.30
C ARG A 168 26.53 7.67 20.27
N GLY A 169 26.34 8.92 19.86
CA GLY A 169 27.39 9.74 19.26
C GLY A 169 27.28 10.02 17.76
N TYR A 170 26.61 9.22 16.94
CA TYR A 170 26.43 9.50 15.52
C TYR A 170 25.45 10.65 15.28
N ARG A 171 25.65 11.39 14.15
CA ARG A 171 24.64 12.30 13.63
C ARG A 171 23.60 11.50 12.81
N TRP A 172 22.35 11.54 13.23
CA TRP A 172 21.26 10.86 12.56
C TRP A 172 20.50 11.79 11.63
N ILE A 173 20.24 11.32 10.39
CA ILE A 173 19.41 12.01 9.38
C ILE A 173 18.37 11.03 8.86
N LEU A 174 17.26 11.52 8.30
CA LEU A 174 16.31 10.65 7.62
C LEU A 174 16.95 10.00 6.39
N ALA A 175 16.75 8.71 6.23
CA ALA A 175 17.23 7.93 5.09
C ALA A 175 16.43 8.23 3.80
N GLY A 176 15.19 8.69 3.91
CA GLY A 176 14.29 8.94 2.78
C GLY A 176 14.94 9.71 1.62
N PRO A 177 15.60 10.88 1.84
CA PRO A 177 16.28 11.60 0.76
C PRO A 177 17.37 10.79 0.04
N VAL A 178 18.03 9.86 0.75
CA VAL A 178 19.08 8.99 0.17
C VAL A 178 18.47 7.83 -0.61
N LEU A 179 17.33 7.29 -0.12
CA LEU A 179 16.64 6.15 -0.71
C LEU A 179 15.61 6.55 -1.78
N ARG A 180 15.34 7.84 -1.94
CA ARG A 180 14.27 8.36 -2.78
C ARG A 180 14.21 7.70 -4.16
N GLU A 181 15.34 7.70 -4.88
CA GLU A 181 15.40 7.08 -6.21
C GLU A 181 15.18 5.56 -6.17
N LEU A 182 15.60 4.93 -5.08
CA LEU A 182 15.46 3.49 -4.90
C LEU A 182 13.99 3.10 -4.70
N LEU A 183 13.28 3.81 -3.83
CA LEU A 183 11.90 3.51 -3.46
C LEU A 183 10.88 3.97 -4.51
N MET A 184 11.10 5.15 -5.13
CA MET A 184 10.17 5.66 -6.14
C MET A 184 10.18 4.88 -7.45
N ARG A 185 11.35 4.34 -7.85
CA ARG A 185 11.50 3.59 -9.11
C ARG A 185 11.37 2.11 -8.85
N LYS A 186 10.19 1.59 -9.08
CA LYS A 186 9.83 0.20 -8.87
C LYS A 186 10.66 -0.72 -9.76
N ASP A 187 11.20 -1.77 -9.18
CA ASP A 187 11.83 -2.84 -9.95
C ASP A 187 10.78 -3.75 -10.62
N ALA A 188 11.24 -4.70 -11.42
CA ALA A 188 10.33 -5.57 -12.17
C ALA A 188 9.46 -6.47 -11.25
N TYR A 189 9.97 -6.84 -10.06
CA TYR A 189 9.20 -7.58 -9.07
C TYR A 189 8.09 -6.71 -8.48
N GLU A 190 8.39 -5.46 -8.07
CA GLU A 190 7.41 -4.52 -7.53
C GLU A 190 6.29 -4.20 -8.54
N ILE A 191 6.66 -3.98 -9.81
CA ILE A 191 5.69 -3.71 -10.90
C ILE A 191 4.73 -4.89 -11.07
N GLU A 192 5.23 -6.12 -10.98
CA GLU A 192 4.40 -7.33 -11.07
C GLU A 192 3.43 -7.41 -9.88
N GLN A 193 3.91 -7.14 -8.64
CA GLN A 193 3.06 -7.17 -7.45
C GLN A 193 1.98 -6.07 -7.48
N LEU A 194 2.34 -4.84 -7.84
CA LEU A 194 1.39 -3.73 -8.00
C LEU A 194 0.35 -4.04 -9.07
N THR A 195 0.77 -4.63 -10.19
CA THR A 195 -0.15 -5.05 -11.25
C THR A 195 -1.12 -6.11 -10.74
N ALA A 196 -0.63 -7.09 -10.00
CA ALA A 196 -1.48 -8.14 -9.41
C ALA A 196 -2.49 -7.56 -8.39
N ALA A 197 -2.05 -6.64 -7.53
CA ALA A 197 -2.90 -5.97 -6.55
C ALA A 197 -3.97 -5.09 -7.25
N GLY A 198 -3.59 -4.32 -8.28
CA GLY A 198 -4.53 -3.52 -9.07
C GLY A 198 -5.58 -4.36 -9.80
N GLN A 199 -5.18 -5.50 -10.38
CA GLN A 199 -6.13 -6.43 -10.99
C GLN A 199 -7.04 -7.12 -9.97
N ALA A 200 -6.55 -7.35 -8.76
CA ALA A 200 -7.33 -7.94 -7.68
C ALA A 200 -8.43 -6.97 -7.21
N ILE A 201 -8.12 -5.68 -7.01
CA ILE A 201 -9.13 -4.69 -6.63
C ILE A 201 -10.12 -4.41 -7.75
N ASP A 202 -9.71 -4.51 -9.01
CA ASP A 202 -10.60 -4.42 -10.18
C ASP A 202 -11.69 -5.50 -10.14
N ARG A 203 -11.36 -6.73 -9.73
CA ARG A 203 -12.35 -7.81 -9.58
C ARG A 203 -13.37 -7.50 -8.49
N VAL A 204 -12.97 -6.81 -7.43
CA VAL A 204 -13.88 -6.31 -6.39
C VAL A 204 -14.80 -5.24 -6.98
N HIS A 205 -14.26 -4.23 -7.66
CA HIS A 205 -15.05 -3.17 -8.32
C HIS A 205 -16.06 -3.71 -9.33
N ALA A 206 -15.73 -4.77 -10.06
CA ALA A 206 -16.66 -5.42 -10.99
C ALA A 206 -17.93 -5.94 -10.32
N ALA A 207 -17.87 -6.26 -9.01
CA ALA A 207 -19.03 -6.73 -8.25
C ALA A 207 -19.84 -5.59 -7.58
N VAL A 208 -19.25 -4.40 -7.43
CA VAL A 208 -19.86 -3.26 -6.71
C VAL A 208 -21.23 -2.86 -7.27
N PRO A 209 -21.47 -2.80 -8.61
CA PRO A 209 -22.80 -2.42 -9.13
C PRO A 209 -23.94 -3.28 -8.60
N GLY A 210 -23.70 -4.58 -8.36
CA GLY A 210 -24.70 -5.49 -7.78
C GLY A 210 -24.95 -5.30 -6.29
N LEU A 211 -24.09 -4.55 -5.61
CA LEU A 211 -24.19 -4.26 -4.18
C LEU A 211 -24.92 -2.95 -3.89
N LEU A 212 -24.83 -1.98 -4.82
CA LEU A 212 -25.41 -0.63 -4.69
C LEU A 212 -26.86 -0.63 -5.14
N ARG A 213 -27.79 -0.41 -4.20
CA ARG A 213 -29.23 -0.29 -4.49
C ARG A 213 -29.93 0.52 -3.42
N ASP A 214 -31.09 1.06 -3.76
CA ASP A 214 -31.97 1.77 -2.85
C ASP A 214 -32.31 0.94 -1.59
N GLY A 215 -32.33 1.58 -0.44
CA GLY A 215 -32.69 0.97 0.85
C GLY A 215 -31.56 0.28 1.60
N ARG A 216 -30.37 0.03 1.01
CA ARG A 216 -29.20 -0.46 1.73
C ARG A 216 -28.46 0.69 2.41
N THR A 217 -27.79 0.39 3.52
CA THR A 217 -26.87 1.38 4.14
C THR A 217 -25.49 1.33 3.49
N GLU A 218 -24.73 2.44 3.56
CA GLU A 218 -23.30 2.46 3.17
C GLU A 218 -22.53 1.35 3.91
N ARG A 219 -22.79 1.15 5.19
CA ARG A 219 -22.19 0.10 6.04
C ARG A 219 -22.47 -1.32 5.53
N ASP A 220 -23.69 -1.59 5.06
CA ASP A 220 -24.03 -2.91 4.52
C ASP A 220 -23.26 -3.19 3.23
N VAL A 221 -23.09 -2.16 2.38
CA VAL A 221 -22.29 -2.24 1.16
C VAL A 221 -20.81 -2.42 1.51
N ALA A 222 -20.28 -1.63 2.44
CA ALA A 222 -18.89 -1.73 2.88
C ALA A 222 -18.54 -3.12 3.43
N ARG A 223 -19.43 -3.74 4.22
CA ARG A 223 -19.24 -5.12 4.72
C ARG A 223 -19.22 -6.18 3.61
N ASP A 224 -20.00 -5.99 2.55
CA ASP A 224 -19.95 -6.88 1.40
C ASP A 224 -18.65 -6.70 0.62
N ILE A 225 -18.19 -5.43 0.45
CA ILE A 225 -16.91 -5.09 -0.19
C ILE A 225 -15.74 -5.67 0.61
N GLU A 226 -15.73 -5.52 1.94
CA GLU A 226 -14.72 -6.12 2.82
C GLU A 226 -14.54 -7.62 2.57
N ARG A 227 -15.66 -8.34 2.50
CA ARG A 227 -15.64 -9.78 2.21
C ARG A 227 -15.11 -10.10 0.81
N LEU A 228 -15.32 -9.23 -0.17
CA LEU A 228 -14.79 -9.40 -1.52
C LEU A 228 -13.29 -9.09 -1.56
N ILE A 229 -12.85 -8.01 -0.90
CA ILE A 229 -11.42 -7.68 -0.80
C ILE A 229 -10.66 -8.85 -0.15
N LEU A 230 -11.14 -9.41 0.97
CA LEU A 230 -10.49 -10.53 1.66
C LEU A 230 -10.47 -11.86 0.87
N LYS A 231 -11.17 -11.96 -0.26
CA LYS A 231 -11.03 -13.10 -1.20
C LYS A 231 -9.91 -12.88 -2.22
N GLU A 232 -9.58 -11.65 -2.50
CA GLU A 232 -8.64 -11.24 -3.53
C GLU A 232 -7.32 -10.73 -2.95
N HIS A 233 -7.33 -10.24 -1.70
CA HIS A 233 -6.21 -9.66 -0.97
C HIS A 233 -6.01 -10.34 0.38
N GLN A 234 -4.85 -10.14 0.97
CA GLN A 234 -4.50 -10.65 2.31
C GLN A 234 -5.05 -9.79 3.43
N ALA A 235 -5.23 -8.49 3.16
CA ALA A 235 -5.79 -7.53 4.11
C ALA A 235 -6.61 -6.46 3.39
N VAL A 236 -7.52 -5.84 4.13
CA VAL A 236 -8.22 -4.61 3.74
C VAL A 236 -7.42 -3.44 4.26
N ASP A 237 -7.10 -2.48 3.40
CA ASP A 237 -6.42 -1.26 3.82
C ASP A 237 -7.43 -0.18 4.20
N PHE A 238 -8.40 0.08 3.34
CA PHE A 238 -9.49 1.03 3.60
C PHE A 238 -10.71 0.71 2.72
N ILE A 239 -11.87 1.23 3.13
CA ILE A 239 -13.12 1.18 2.38
C ILE A 239 -13.85 2.50 2.57
N ILE A 240 -14.08 3.21 1.48
CA ILE A 240 -14.94 4.38 1.40
C ILE A 240 -16.19 4.01 0.61
N VAL A 241 -17.37 4.24 1.19
CA VAL A 241 -18.68 4.21 0.52
C VAL A 241 -19.40 5.48 0.89
N GLY A 242 -19.23 6.52 0.09
CA GLY A 242 -19.82 7.83 0.31
C GLY A 242 -20.99 8.08 -0.62
N SER A 243 -22.24 8.03 -0.13
CA SER A 243 -23.44 8.22 -0.91
C SER A 243 -24.06 9.62 -0.72
N GLY A 244 -24.55 10.22 -1.80
CA GLY A 244 -25.13 11.57 -1.76
C GLY A 244 -24.22 12.57 -1.03
N PRO A 245 -24.71 13.30 0.01
CA PRO A 245 -23.92 14.30 0.72
C PRO A 245 -22.62 13.77 1.35
N ASN A 246 -22.58 12.49 1.73
CA ASN A 246 -21.37 11.87 2.29
C ASN A 246 -20.25 11.74 1.24
N GLY A 247 -20.59 11.55 -0.04
CA GLY A 247 -19.64 11.53 -1.14
C GLY A 247 -18.93 12.88 -1.37
N ALA A 248 -19.44 13.98 -0.81
CA ALA A 248 -18.75 15.27 -0.84
C ALA A 248 -17.60 15.39 0.16
N ASN A 249 -17.40 14.40 1.05
CA ASN A 249 -16.23 14.29 1.91
C ASN A 249 -15.26 13.24 1.33
N PRO A 250 -14.09 13.65 0.81
CA PRO A 250 -13.13 12.71 0.17
C PRO A 250 -12.70 11.54 1.04
N HIS A 251 -12.62 11.73 2.35
CA HIS A 251 -12.19 10.71 3.34
C HIS A 251 -13.34 10.19 4.20
N HIS A 252 -14.57 10.18 3.65
CA HIS A 252 -15.71 9.56 4.33
C HIS A 252 -15.58 8.03 4.24
N ASP A 253 -15.41 7.36 5.37
CA ASP A 253 -15.36 5.89 5.38
C ASP A 253 -16.68 5.30 4.87
N TYR A 254 -17.62 5.09 5.77
CA TYR A 254 -19.02 4.70 5.52
C TYR A 254 -19.84 4.92 6.79
N SER A 255 -21.15 5.07 6.64
CA SER A 255 -22.05 5.33 7.75
C SER A 255 -23.31 4.46 7.68
N ASP A 256 -24.27 4.70 8.59
CA ASP A 256 -25.59 4.09 8.55
C ASP A 256 -26.56 4.86 7.64
N ARG A 257 -26.09 5.81 6.83
CA ARG A 257 -26.91 6.48 5.83
C ARG A 257 -27.48 5.45 4.85
N ILE A 258 -28.78 5.57 4.62
CA ILE A 258 -29.48 4.75 3.63
C ILE A 258 -29.23 5.36 2.25
N ILE A 259 -28.70 4.53 1.35
CA ILE A 259 -28.52 4.85 -0.06
C ILE A 259 -29.88 4.95 -0.71
N SER A 260 -30.12 6.00 -1.49
CA SER A 260 -31.40 6.29 -2.11
C SER A 260 -31.28 6.42 -3.64
N ALA A 261 -32.39 6.16 -4.32
CA ALA A 261 -32.46 6.37 -5.77
C ALA A 261 -32.09 7.82 -6.13
N GLY A 262 -31.19 8.01 -7.09
CA GLY A 262 -30.62 9.29 -7.50
C GLY A 262 -29.34 9.68 -6.78
N ASP A 263 -28.91 8.93 -5.74
CA ASP A 263 -27.61 9.18 -5.10
C ASP A 263 -26.46 8.87 -6.07
N VAL A 264 -25.50 9.78 -6.12
CA VAL A 264 -24.15 9.50 -6.59
C VAL A 264 -23.37 8.87 -5.44
N VAL A 265 -22.63 7.80 -5.69
CA VAL A 265 -21.93 7.03 -4.68
C VAL A 265 -20.46 6.89 -5.10
N VAL A 266 -19.56 7.43 -4.28
CA VAL A 266 -18.12 7.20 -4.40
C VAL A 266 -17.81 5.90 -3.68
N VAL A 267 -17.16 4.98 -4.38
CA VAL A 267 -16.58 3.76 -3.80
C VAL A 267 -15.10 3.79 -4.07
N ASP A 268 -14.34 3.90 -2.99
CA ASP A 268 -12.89 3.97 -3.01
C ASP A 268 -12.34 2.91 -2.06
N ILE A 269 -11.56 1.98 -2.61
CA ILE A 269 -11.20 0.75 -1.93
C ILE A 269 -9.77 0.31 -2.24
N GLY A 270 -9.11 -0.17 -1.20
CA GLY A 270 -7.77 -0.70 -1.28
C GLY A 270 -7.56 -1.93 -0.41
N GLY A 271 -6.59 -2.73 -0.78
CA GLY A 271 -6.17 -3.91 -0.02
C GLY A 271 -4.72 -4.27 -0.31
N THR A 272 -4.12 -5.03 0.61
CA THR A 272 -2.73 -5.48 0.51
C THR A 272 -2.65 -6.88 -0.10
N LEU A 273 -1.81 -7.04 -1.12
CA LEU A 273 -1.46 -8.33 -1.74
C LEU A 273 0.06 -8.46 -1.84
N ASN A 274 0.64 -9.48 -1.18
CA ASN A 274 2.10 -9.72 -1.14
C ASN A 274 2.91 -8.51 -0.65
N GLY A 275 2.39 -7.75 0.33
CA GLY A 275 2.97 -6.53 0.88
C GLY A 275 2.70 -5.27 0.04
N TYR A 276 2.22 -5.37 -1.20
CA TYR A 276 1.93 -4.24 -2.07
C TYR A 276 0.45 -3.85 -2.00
N HIS A 277 0.21 -2.54 -2.03
CA HIS A 277 -1.12 -1.97 -1.90
C HIS A 277 -1.80 -1.82 -3.25
N SER A 278 -3.13 -1.99 -3.28
CA SER A 278 -3.99 -1.54 -4.35
C SER A 278 -4.77 -0.33 -3.90
N ASP A 279 -5.13 0.52 -4.86
CA ASP A 279 -5.92 1.73 -4.66
C ASP A 279 -6.75 2.01 -5.91
N CYS A 280 -8.07 2.17 -5.75
CA CYS A 280 -8.94 2.42 -6.89
C CYS A 280 -10.26 3.04 -6.46
N THR A 281 -10.60 4.16 -7.08
CA THR A 281 -11.91 4.80 -6.91
C THR A 281 -12.74 4.69 -8.17
N ARG A 282 -14.02 4.33 -8.01
CA ARG A 282 -15.08 4.48 -9.03
C ARG A 282 -16.29 5.17 -8.44
N THR A 283 -16.99 5.92 -9.28
CA THR A 283 -18.24 6.58 -8.91
C THR A 283 -19.42 5.93 -9.63
N TYR A 284 -20.50 5.75 -8.90
CA TYR A 284 -21.72 5.10 -9.35
C TYR A 284 -22.92 6.02 -9.15
N VAL A 285 -24.05 5.71 -9.80
CA VAL A 285 -25.33 6.37 -9.54
C VAL A 285 -26.45 5.34 -9.40
N VAL A 286 -27.28 5.50 -8.37
CA VAL A 286 -28.41 4.59 -8.13
C VAL A 286 -29.61 5.03 -9.00
N GLY A 287 -29.86 4.27 -10.06
CA GLY A 287 -30.83 4.60 -11.11
C GLY A 287 -30.27 5.55 -12.17
N GLU A 288 -31.10 6.50 -12.64
CA GLU A 288 -30.70 7.43 -13.71
C GLU A 288 -30.06 8.69 -13.12
N PRO A 289 -28.90 9.14 -13.61
CA PRO A 289 -28.31 10.41 -13.19
C PRO A 289 -29.15 11.59 -13.70
N THR A 290 -29.16 12.66 -12.93
CA THR A 290 -29.63 13.95 -13.42
C THR A 290 -28.69 14.49 -14.50
N LYS A 291 -29.18 15.41 -15.34
CA LYS A 291 -28.33 16.07 -16.32
C LYS A 291 -27.12 16.76 -15.70
N LYS A 292 -27.33 17.45 -14.54
CA LYS A 292 -26.23 18.11 -13.77
C LYS A 292 -25.17 17.09 -13.29
N GLN A 293 -25.59 15.94 -12.78
CA GLN A 293 -24.66 14.89 -12.35
C GLN A 293 -23.82 14.36 -13.50
N GLN A 294 -24.44 14.06 -14.64
CA GLN A 294 -23.73 13.58 -15.81
C GLN A 294 -22.74 14.63 -16.35
N GLU A 295 -23.17 15.89 -16.50
CA GLU A 295 -22.31 16.98 -17.00
C GLU A 295 -21.08 17.20 -16.12
N ILE A 296 -21.23 17.18 -14.78
CA ILE A 296 -20.09 17.31 -13.87
C ILE A 296 -19.18 16.09 -13.92
N TYR A 297 -19.77 14.90 -13.97
CA TYR A 297 -18.98 13.66 -14.09
C TYR A 297 -18.20 13.60 -15.40
N ASP A 298 -18.76 14.07 -16.52
CA ASP A 298 -18.07 14.15 -17.81
C ASP A 298 -16.84 15.08 -17.74
N VAL A 299 -16.94 16.19 -16.99
CA VAL A 299 -15.79 17.08 -16.72
C VAL A 299 -14.70 16.34 -15.93
N LEU A 300 -15.09 15.64 -14.88
CA LEU A 300 -14.16 14.85 -14.05
C LEU A 300 -13.47 13.75 -14.88
N HIS A 301 -14.25 13.01 -15.67
CA HIS A 301 -13.72 11.96 -16.56
C HIS A 301 -12.72 12.54 -17.56
N GLN A 302 -13.02 13.71 -18.14
CA GLN A 302 -12.09 14.38 -19.05
C GLN A 302 -10.80 14.78 -18.35
N ALA A 303 -10.88 15.32 -17.11
CA ALA A 303 -9.72 15.71 -16.32
C ALA A 303 -8.80 14.52 -16.03
N GLN A 304 -9.37 13.40 -15.57
CA GLN A 304 -8.61 12.17 -15.32
C GLN A 304 -7.97 11.64 -16.61
N LYS A 305 -8.73 11.56 -17.69
CA LYS A 305 -8.25 11.07 -18.99
C LYS A 305 -7.08 11.90 -19.55
N GLU A 306 -7.15 13.24 -19.44
CA GLU A 306 -6.07 14.11 -19.91
C GLU A 306 -4.81 13.97 -19.06
N ALA A 307 -4.96 13.88 -17.74
CA ALA A 307 -3.83 13.67 -16.82
C ALA A 307 -3.15 12.31 -17.08
N VAL A 308 -3.91 11.23 -17.22
CA VAL A 308 -3.40 9.89 -17.57
C VAL A 308 -2.67 9.91 -18.92
N SER A 309 -3.27 10.54 -19.94
CA SER A 309 -2.68 10.61 -21.29
C SER A 309 -1.39 11.41 -21.34
N ALA A 310 -1.18 12.35 -20.42
CA ALA A 310 0.02 13.17 -20.31
C ALA A 310 1.15 12.49 -19.52
N ALA A 311 0.84 11.45 -18.75
CA ALA A 311 1.81 10.76 -17.90
C ALA A 311 2.84 10.00 -18.76
N LYS A 312 4.09 10.45 -18.73
CA LYS A 312 5.22 9.84 -19.45
C LYS A 312 6.55 10.36 -18.89
N PRO A 313 7.68 9.70 -19.21
CA PRO A 313 9.00 10.21 -18.83
C PRO A 313 9.22 11.64 -19.29
N GLY A 314 9.83 12.46 -18.42
CA GLY A 314 10.18 13.84 -18.72
C GLY A 314 9.10 14.88 -18.36
N VAL A 315 7.89 14.47 -18.00
CA VAL A 315 6.84 15.36 -17.48
C VAL A 315 7.01 15.49 -15.98
N SER A 316 6.77 16.67 -15.38
CA SER A 316 6.85 16.82 -13.93
C SER A 316 5.53 16.43 -13.24
N ALA A 317 5.61 16.05 -11.96
CA ALA A 317 4.44 15.77 -11.13
C ALA A 317 3.48 16.97 -11.06
N ALA A 318 4.03 18.19 -10.96
CA ALA A 318 3.24 19.42 -10.99
C ALA A 318 2.48 19.63 -12.31
N GLN A 319 3.07 19.22 -13.44
CA GLN A 319 2.40 19.32 -14.74
C GLN A 319 1.19 18.37 -14.82
N ILE A 320 1.27 17.15 -14.29
CA ILE A 320 0.15 16.23 -14.24
C ILE A 320 -0.99 16.80 -13.38
N ASP A 321 -0.66 17.32 -12.17
CA ASP A 321 -1.67 17.99 -11.32
C ASP A 321 -2.32 19.18 -12.06
N ALA A 322 -1.52 20.02 -12.71
CA ALA A 322 -2.02 21.18 -13.41
C ALA A 322 -2.98 20.83 -14.56
N ILE A 323 -2.73 19.74 -15.29
CA ILE A 323 -3.61 19.27 -16.38
C ILE A 323 -5.00 18.93 -15.84
N ALA A 324 -5.10 18.05 -14.82
CA ALA A 324 -6.38 17.68 -14.23
C ALA A 324 -7.09 18.90 -13.64
N ARG A 325 -6.38 19.72 -12.89
CA ARG A 325 -6.91 20.89 -12.19
C ARG A 325 -7.39 21.96 -13.14
N ASN A 326 -6.73 22.20 -14.27
CA ASN A 326 -7.13 23.17 -15.27
C ASN A 326 -8.46 22.78 -15.93
N VAL A 327 -8.65 21.52 -16.33
CA VAL A 327 -9.93 21.06 -16.92
C VAL A 327 -11.09 21.32 -15.95
N ILE A 328 -10.92 20.97 -14.68
CA ILE A 328 -11.94 21.17 -13.64
C ILE A 328 -12.20 22.66 -13.38
N THR A 329 -11.13 23.49 -13.36
CA THR A 329 -11.22 24.93 -13.13
C THR A 329 -11.90 25.67 -14.28
N GLU A 330 -11.56 25.33 -15.53
CA GLU A 330 -12.16 25.92 -16.74
C GLU A 330 -13.67 25.62 -16.83
N ALA A 331 -14.10 24.46 -16.29
CA ALA A 331 -15.51 24.11 -16.17
C ALA A 331 -16.22 24.79 -14.99
N GLY A 332 -15.51 25.57 -14.16
CA GLY A 332 -16.07 26.32 -13.04
C GLY A 332 -16.11 25.58 -11.70
N TYR A 333 -15.42 24.44 -11.58
CA TYR A 333 -15.38 23.60 -10.38
C TYR A 333 -14.02 23.59 -9.68
N GLY A 334 -13.12 24.55 -9.97
CA GLY A 334 -11.77 24.58 -9.39
C GLY A 334 -11.74 24.56 -7.88
N ASP A 335 -12.64 25.31 -7.21
CA ASP A 335 -12.75 25.36 -5.75
C ASP A 335 -13.32 24.04 -5.14
N ASN A 336 -13.86 23.16 -5.98
CA ASN A 336 -14.42 21.87 -5.58
C ASN A 336 -13.40 20.72 -5.71
N PHE A 337 -12.19 20.96 -6.24
CA PHE A 337 -11.10 19.99 -6.30
C PHE A 337 -10.05 20.34 -5.22
N ILE A 338 -10.23 19.81 -4.03
CA ILE A 338 -9.62 20.27 -2.77
C ILE A 338 -8.39 19.48 -2.31
N HIS A 339 -7.95 18.46 -3.07
CA HIS A 339 -6.78 17.65 -2.75
C HIS A 339 -5.79 17.60 -3.93
N ARG A 340 -4.65 16.97 -3.74
CA ARG A 340 -3.67 16.67 -4.80
C ARG A 340 -4.25 15.71 -5.82
N THR A 341 -3.67 15.68 -7.02
CA THR A 341 -4.13 14.78 -8.08
C THR A 341 -3.72 13.34 -7.87
N GLY A 342 -2.74 13.07 -6.98
CA GLY A 342 -2.33 11.70 -6.70
C GLY A 342 -1.10 11.58 -5.80
N HIS A 343 -0.72 10.35 -5.53
CA HIS A 343 0.40 9.96 -4.68
C HIS A 343 1.07 8.69 -5.19
N GLY A 344 2.35 8.50 -4.87
CA GLY A 344 3.05 7.25 -5.10
C GLY A 344 2.44 6.12 -4.27
N ILE A 345 2.62 4.88 -4.75
CA ILE A 345 2.12 3.67 -4.11
C ILE A 345 3.15 2.55 -4.25
N GLY A 346 3.19 1.66 -3.27
CA GLY A 346 4.09 0.50 -3.27
C GLY A 346 3.84 -0.39 -2.06
N LEU A 347 4.82 -0.49 -1.18
CA LEU A 347 4.71 -1.09 0.15
C LEU A 347 4.04 -0.15 1.17
N SER A 348 3.79 1.10 0.79
CA SER A 348 2.91 2.03 1.48
C SER A 348 1.79 2.44 0.55
N THR A 349 0.58 2.67 1.09
CA THR A 349 -0.53 3.22 0.31
C THR A 349 -0.16 4.60 -0.23
N HIS A 350 0.45 5.45 0.61
CA HIS A 350 0.92 6.78 0.22
C HIS A 350 2.44 6.90 0.37
N GLU A 351 3.13 7.13 -0.74
CA GLU A 351 4.56 7.42 -0.78
C GLU A 351 4.90 8.42 -1.89
N GLU A 352 6.16 8.75 -2.11
CA GLU A 352 6.58 9.56 -3.27
C GLU A 352 6.52 8.74 -4.58
N PRO A 353 6.21 9.40 -5.72
CA PRO A 353 6.05 10.85 -5.92
C PRO A 353 4.64 11.35 -5.58
N PHE A 354 4.54 12.54 -5.00
CA PHE A 354 3.25 13.22 -4.84
C PHE A 354 2.91 14.05 -6.07
N ILE A 355 1.75 13.78 -6.67
CA ILE A 355 1.25 14.50 -7.85
C ILE A 355 0.48 15.71 -7.37
N VAL A 356 1.20 16.81 -7.17
CA VAL A 356 0.70 18.02 -6.53
C VAL A 356 1.33 19.27 -7.13
N ALA A 357 0.61 20.39 -7.07
CA ALA A 357 1.11 21.69 -7.52
C ALA A 357 2.46 22.04 -6.86
N GLY A 358 3.42 22.50 -7.66
CA GLY A 358 4.76 22.89 -7.21
C GLY A 358 5.76 21.74 -7.04
N ASN A 359 5.37 20.48 -7.24
CA ASN A 359 6.32 19.37 -7.26
C ASN A 359 6.95 19.22 -8.65
N GLU A 360 8.14 19.81 -8.82
CA GLU A 360 8.88 19.79 -10.10
C GLU A 360 9.65 18.47 -10.34
N LEU A 361 9.42 17.43 -9.53
CA LEU A 361 10.00 16.12 -9.74
C LEU A 361 9.60 15.59 -11.13
N VAL A 362 10.61 15.28 -11.93
CA VAL A 362 10.43 14.72 -13.28
C VAL A 362 10.10 13.23 -13.17
N LEU A 363 9.04 12.81 -13.84
CA LEU A 363 8.63 11.40 -13.87
C LEU A 363 9.62 10.58 -14.70
N GLU A 364 9.97 9.40 -14.18
CA GLU A 364 10.92 8.46 -14.77
C GLU A 364 10.31 7.04 -14.85
N PRO A 365 10.80 6.20 -15.77
CA PRO A 365 10.36 4.80 -15.85
C PRO A 365 10.48 4.06 -14.52
N GLY A 366 9.45 3.29 -14.18
CA GLY A 366 9.32 2.57 -12.92
C GLY A 366 8.63 3.34 -11.80
N MET A 367 8.35 4.64 -11.94
CA MET A 367 7.54 5.36 -10.96
C MET A 367 6.09 4.92 -11.04
N ALA A 368 5.47 4.64 -9.87
CA ALA A 368 4.09 4.23 -9.72
C ALA A 368 3.34 5.24 -8.85
N PHE A 369 2.17 5.71 -9.30
CA PHE A 369 1.37 6.71 -8.58
C PHE A 369 -0.10 6.69 -9.01
N SER A 370 -1.00 7.21 -8.14
CA SER A 370 -2.41 7.42 -8.46
C SER A 370 -2.63 8.65 -9.33
N VAL A 371 -3.68 8.59 -10.17
CA VAL A 371 -4.28 9.76 -10.82
C VAL A 371 -5.76 9.75 -10.47
N GLU A 372 -6.13 10.59 -9.51
CA GLU A 372 -7.39 10.54 -8.78
C GLU A 372 -8.11 11.91 -8.64
N PRO A 373 -8.29 12.69 -9.70
CA PRO A 373 -9.02 13.94 -9.56
C PRO A 373 -10.44 13.71 -9.00
N GLY A 374 -10.95 14.69 -8.25
CA GLY A 374 -12.29 14.64 -7.67
C GLY A 374 -12.98 15.99 -7.70
N ILE A 375 -14.31 15.99 -7.76
CA ILE A 375 -15.18 17.17 -7.64
C ILE A 375 -16.15 16.92 -6.50
N TYR A 376 -16.14 17.81 -5.48
CA TYR A 376 -16.91 17.66 -4.25
C TYR A 376 -17.81 18.86 -4.02
N LEU A 377 -19.13 18.65 -4.13
CA LEU A 377 -20.16 19.68 -3.93
C LEU A 377 -20.68 19.57 -2.49
N GLU A 378 -20.14 20.37 -1.59
CA GLU A 378 -20.46 20.33 -0.17
C GLU A 378 -21.96 20.29 0.09
N GLY A 379 -22.41 19.29 0.87
CA GLY A 379 -23.82 19.08 1.21
C GLY A 379 -24.69 18.51 0.08
N GLU A 380 -24.16 18.32 -1.13
CA GLU A 380 -24.86 17.72 -2.26
C GLU A 380 -24.35 16.30 -2.55
N TRP A 381 -23.17 16.18 -3.15
CA TRP A 381 -22.51 14.91 -3.51
C TRP A 381 -21.10 15.17 -4.02
N GLY A 382 -20.32 14.10 -4.19
CA GLY A 382 -19.00 14.15 -4.81
C GLY A 382 -18.76 13.00 -5.80
N ALA A 383 -17.69 13.13 -6.57
CA ALA A 383 -17.21 12.09 -7.49
C ALA A 383 -15.70 12.10 -7.53
N ARG A 384 -15.09 10.91 -7.68
CA ARG A 384 -13.68 10.67 -7.91
C ARG A 384 -13.51 9.52 -8.90
N ILE A 385 -12.49 9.61 -9.76
CA ILE A 385 -12.06 8.53 -10.65
C ILE A 385 -10.57 8.37 -10.42
N GLU A 386 -10.15 7.17 -10.12
CA GLU A 386 -8.76 6.87 -9.77
C GLU A 386 -8.25 5.61 -10.44
N ASP A 387 -7.04 5.69 -10.96
CA ASP A 387 -6.22 4.57 -11.38
C ASP A 387 -4.80 4.73 -10.87
N ILE A 388 -4.15 3.60 -10.62
CA ILE A 388 -2.71 3.55 -10.42
C ILE A 388 -2.02 3.41 -11.78
N LEU A 389 -1.08 4.32 -12.04
CA LEU A 389 -0.24 4.32 -13.23
C LEU A 389 1.18 3.88 -12.90
N ILE A 390 1.80 3.18 -13.83
CA ILE A 390 3.24 2.88 -13.84
C ILE A 390 3.85 3.51 -15.07
N ILE A 391 4.86 4.38 -14.88
CA ILE A 391 5.59 5.02 -15.98
C ILE A 391 6.45 3.97 -16.69
N THR A 392 6.30 3.89 -18.00
CA THR A 392 7.09 3.05 -18.92
C THR A 392 8.16 3.87 -19.63
N ASP A 393 8.94 3.28 -20.52
CA ASP A 393 9.98 4.01 -21.28
C ASP A 393 9.41 5.08 -22.22
N ASP A 394 8.15 4.96 -22.67
CA ASP A 394 7.52 5.82 -23.68
C ASP A 394 6.17 6.41 -23.27
N GLY A 395 5.66 6.08 -22.08
CA GLY A 395 4.35 6.55 -21.60
C GLY A 395 4.04 6.10 -20.19
N ALA A 396 2.80 5.67 -19.95
CA ALA A 396 2.35 5.06 -18.71
C ALA A 396 1.36 3.93 -19.00
N THR A 397 1.31 2.95 -18.09
CA THR A 397 0.33 1.85 -18.12
C THR A 397 -0.48 1.90 -16.83
N SER A 398 -1.82 1.85 -16.95
CA SER A 398 -2.69 1.65 -15.79
C SER A 398 -2.70 0.19 -15.35
N VAL A 399 -2.67 -0.06 -14.04
CA VAL A 399 -2.89 -1.39 -13.49
C VAL A 399 -4.38 -1.70 -13.30
N ASN A 400 -5.24 -0.65 -13.34
CA ASN A 400 -6.69 -0.74 -13.21
C ASN A 400 -7.35 -0.69 -14.59
N ASN A 401 -8.39 -1.50 -14.79
CA ASN A 401 -9.04 -1.68 -16.08
C ASN A 401 -10.59 -1.59 -16.02
N GLN A 402 -11.16 -1.19 -14.87
CA GLN A 402 -12.60 -0.97 -14.76
C GLN A 402 -13.00 0.30 -15.51
N THR A 403 -14.24 0.31 -16.05
CA THR A 403 -14.76 1.47 -16.81
C THR A 403 -14.69 2.75 -15.97
N HIS A 404 -14.40 3.86 -16.65
CA HIS A 404 -14.45 5.22 -16.10
C HIS A 404 -15.80 5.92 -16.33
N ASP A 405 -16.75 5.25 -17.00
CA ASP A 405 -18.09 5.79 -17.16
C ASP A 405 -18.84 5.86 -15.82
N LEU A 406 -19.78 6.79 -15.70
CA LEU A 406 -20.71 6.82 -14.56
C LEU A 406 -21.64 5.60 -14.63
N VAL A 407 -21.31 4.57 -13.87
CA VAL A 407 -22.04 3.30 -13.88
C VAL A 407 -23.39 3.47 -13.14
N ARG A 408 -24.47 3.09 -13.83
CA ARG A 408 -25.82 3.07 -13.27
C ARG A 408 -26.07 1.75 -12.56
N THR A 409 -26.60 1.82 -11.35
CA THR A 409 -27.00 0.63 -10.59
C THR A 409 -28.52 0.51 -10.51
N GLU A 410 -29.02 -0.65 -10.11
CA GLU A 410 -30.45 -0.88 -9.97
C GLU A 410 -31.03 -0.02 -8.83
N LYS A 411 -32.34 0.37 -9.00
CA LYS A 411 -33.10 1.10 -7.98
C LYS A 411 -33.49 0.19 -6.84
#